data_845aa756ca357e3476143102a41d3725
#
_entry.id   845aa756ca357e3476143102a41d3725
#
_cell.length_a   1.000
_cell.length_b   1.000
_cell.length_c   1.000
_cell.angle_alpha   90.00
_cell.angle_beta   90.00
_cell.angle_gamma   90.00
#
_symmetry.space_group_name_H-M   'P 1'
#
loop_
_entity.id
_entity.type
_entity.pdbx_description
1 polymer ?
#
loop_
_entity_poly.entity_id
_entity_poly.type
_entity_poly.pdbx_seq_one_letter_code
_entity_poly.pdbx_strand_id
1 'polypeptide(L)'
;MKTKQQLLKKTLFAPLLFISMCFFGQSFTSLPEKRNAAAGTIEFVKGDAVSLTFYVQLPEVPQKGCVLKISDQSGEVLFEKRITARYYSEIYKIERSNLSKLTFEATGKHFRVEESFNLKFIIEEKIEVTKL
;
A
#
# COMPACT_ATOMS: atom_id res chain seq x y z
N MET A 1 -18.27 -3.22 -9.06
CA MET A 1 -17.35 -3.67 -9.00
C MET A 1 -16.37 -3.31 -9.93
N LYS A 2 -16.51 -3.12 -11.09
CA LYS A 2 -15.61 -2.72 -11.92
C LYS A 2 -15.02 -1.46 -11.54
N THR A 3 -15.61 -0.68 -10.81
CA THR A 3 -15.09 0.58 -10.50
C THR A 3 -13.82 0.45 -9.78
N LYS A 4 -13.57 -0.56 -9.09
CA LYS A 4 -12.40 -0.65 -8.39
C LYS A 4 -11.22 -0.60 -9.18
N GLN A 5 -11.22 -1.04 -10.31
CA GLN A 5 -10.06 -0.99 -11.03
C GLN A 5 -9.60 0.33 -11.34
N GLN A 6 -10.43 1.27 -11.39
CA GLN A 6 -9.98 2.56 -11.67
C GLN A 6 -9.22 3.17 -10.62
N LEU A 7 -9.19 2.64 -9.48
CA LEU A 7 -8.47 3.24 -8.42
C LEU A 7 -7.00 2.96 -8.54
N LEU A 8 -6.59 2.13 -9.41
CA LEU A 8 -5.21 1.84 -9.54
C LEU A 8 -4.51 2.67 -10.54
N LYS A 9 -3.35 3.21 -10.18
CA LYS A 9 -2.66 4.00 -11.10
C LYS A 9 -1.24 3.58 -11.16
N LYS A 10 -0.70 3.35 -12.27
CA LYS A 10 0.64 2.94 -12.39
C LYS A 10 1.48 4.13 -12.68
N THR A 11 2.51 4.34 -11.92
CA THR A 11 3.30 5.50 -12.11
C THR A 11 4.69 5.09 -12.19
N LEU A 12 5.38 5.30 -13.20
CA LEU A 12 6.71 4.93 -13.32
C LEU A 12 7.67 5.82 -12.64
N PHE A 13 7.37 7.02 -12.45
CA PHE A 13 8.25 7.87 -11.78
C PHE A 13 8.27 7.66 -10.35
N ALA A 14 7.24 7.22 -9.81
CA ALA A 14 7.15 7.05 -8.40
C ALA A 14 8.35 6.38 -7.84
N PRO A 15 8.82 5.40 -8.43
CA PRO A 15 9.90 4.65 -7.88
C PRO A 15 11.08 5.52 -7.56
N LEU A 16 11.35 6.39 -8.41
CA LEU A 16 12.44 7.21 -8.19
C LEU A 16 12.28 8.08 -7.01
N LEU A 17 11.26 8.76 -6.95
CA LEU A 17 11.03 9.64 -5.85
C LEU A 17 11.02 8.84 -4.63
N PHE A 18 10.47 7.70 -4.67
CA PHE A 18 10.35 6.93 -3.55
C PHE A 18 11.64 6.56 -2.99
N ILE A 19 12.53 6.20 -3.78
CA ILE A 19 13.80 5.88 -3.31
C ILE A 19 14.39 6.94 -2.47
N SER A 20 14.23 8.09 -2.86
CA SER A 20 14.81 9.14 -2.09
C SER A 20 14.17 9.20 -0.78
N MET A 21 12.93 8.97 -0.73
CA MET A 21 12.29 9.08 0.49
C MET A 21 12.66 7.98 1.36
N CYS A 22 12.72 6.85 0.87
CA CYS A 22 13.03 5.76 1.68
C CYS A 22 14.32 6.01 2.33
N PHE A 23 15.16 6.63 1.69
CA PHE A 23 16.39 6.90 2.23
C PHE A 23 16.29 7.53 3.55
N PHE A 24 15.40 8.33 3.74
CA PHE A 24 15.28 8.90 4.97
C PHE A 24 14.63 8.03 5.90
N GLY A 25 13.65 7.39 5.53
CA GLY A 25 12.94 6.60 6.42
C GLY A 25 13.71 5.59 7.06
N GLN A 26 14.56 5.02 6.42
CA GLN A 26 15.20 4.00 6.96
C GLN A 26 15.96 4.29 8.04
N SER A 27 16.21 5.38 8.13
CA SER A 27 16.99 5.70 9.17
C SER A 27 16.64 5.00 10.40
N PHE A 28 15.57 4.83 10.73
CA PHE A 28 15.40 4.26 11.95
C PHE A 28 14.81 3.04 11.97
N THR A 29 14.46 2.70 11.11
CA THR A 29 13.83 1.61 11.14
C THR A 29 14.24 0.62 11.84
N SER A 30 14.98 0.45 11.98
CA SER A 30 15.37 -0.53 12.74
C SER A 30 14.44 -1.52 13.01
N LEU A 31 13.62 -1.62 12.49
CA LEU A 31 12.77 -2.52 12.74
C LEU A 31 13.01 -3.79 12.53
N PRO A 32 12.76 -4.53 13.09
CA PRO A 32 13.02 -5.81 13.17
C PRO A 32 12.39 -6.67 12.21
N GLU A 33 11.35 -6.50 11.87
CA GLU A 33 10.72 -7.30 11.02
C GLU A 33 11.29 -7.57 9.74
N LYS A 34 12.31 -7.91 9.50
CA LYS A 34 12.81 -8.13 8.30
C LYS A 34 12.44 -9.34 7.62
N ARG A 35 11.76 -10.19 8.16
CA ARG A 35 11.45 -11.33 7.52
C ARG A 35 10.77 -11.04 6.29
N ASN A 36 9.92 -10.16 6.20
CA ASN A 36 9.20 -9.89 5.03
C ASN A 36 9.99 -9.07 4.09
N ALA A 37 10.97 -8.46 4.54
CA ALA A 37 11.74 -7.61 3.69
C ALA A 37 12.29 -8.36 2.51
N ALA A 38 12.59 -9.59 2.66
CA ALA A 38 13.16 -10.31 1.57
C ALA A 38 12.12 -10.61 0.53
N ALA A 39 10.93 -10.91 0.91
CA ALA A 39 9.90 -11.23 -0.03
C ALA A 39 9.30 -10.00 -0.66
N GLY A 40 9.25 -8.94 0.05
CA GLY A 40 8.68 -7.72 -0.49
C GLY A 40 8.36 -6.69 0.54
N THR A 41 7.95 -5.52 0.09
CA THR A 41 7.62 -4.46 1.00
C THR A 41 6.33 -3.82 0.56
N ILE A 42 5.52 -3.42 1.52
CA ILE A 42 4.28 -2.73 1.24
C ILE A 42 4.27 -1.56 2.19
N GLU A 43 4.28 -0.35 1.65
CA GLU A 43 4.37 0.84 2.48
C GLU A 43 3.31 1.88 2.19
N PHE A 44 2.92 2.59 3.21
CA PHE A 44 1.98 3.68 3.05
C PHE A 44 2.77 4.89 2.64
N VAL A 45 2.40 5.53 1.57
CA VAL A 45 3.11 6.69 1.08
C VAL A 45 2.49 7.99 1.56
N LYS A 46 1.22 8.15 1.38
CA LYS A 46 0.57 9.38 1.80
C LYS A 46 -0.93 9.24 1.69
N GLY A 47 -1.66 10.16 2.28
CA GLY A 47 -3.09 10.12 2.21
C GLY A 47 -3.63 11.53 2.15
N ASP A 48 -4.81 11.69 1.60
CA ASP A 48 -5.44 12.98 1.60
C ASP A 48 -6.91 12.78 1.92
N ALA A 49 -7.72 13.75 1.70
CA ALA A 49 -9.10 13.67 2.07
C ALA A 49 -9.86 12.60 1.33
N VAL A 50 -9.43 12.25 0.20
CA VAL A 50 -10.15 11.31 -0.63
C VAL A 50 -9.50 9.97 -0.81
N SER A 51 -8.23 9.90 -0.82
CA SER A 51 -7.55 8.66 -1.13
C SER A 51 -6.30 8.40 -0.32
N LEU A 52 -5.86 7.16 -0.37
CA LEU A 52 -4.65 6.74 0.32
C LEU A 52 -3.76 6.11 -0.73
N THR A 53 -2.47 6.39 -0.64
CA THR A 53 -1.52 5.88 -1.61
C THR A 53 -0.54 4.93 -0.95
N PHE A 54 -0.38 3.75 -1.55
CA PHE A 54 0.54 2.77 -1.04
C PHE A 54 1.50 2.31 -2.12
N TYR A 55 2.62 1.80 -1.72
CA TYR A 55 3.61 1.32 -2.66
C TYR A 55 3.85 -0.14 -2.37
N VAL A 56 3.80 -0.98 -3.39
CA VAL A 56 4.02 -2.39 -3.24
C VAL A 56 5.20 -2.78 -4.08
N GLN A 57 6.19 -3.44 -3.49
CA GLN A 57 7.35 -3.88 -4.23
C GLN A 57 7.62 -5.32 -3.91
N LEU A 58 7.65 -6.18 -4.91
CA LEU A 58 7.94 -7.59 -4.73
C LEU A 58 9.12 -7.91 -5.62
N PRO A 59 10.31 -7.90 -5.07
CA PRO A 59 11.52 -8.10 -5.83
C PRO A 59 11.71 -9.47 -6.44
N GLU A 60 11.19 -10.47 -5.81
CA GLU A 60 11.35 -11.78 -6.35
C GLU A 60 10.08 -12.59 -6.32
N VAL A 61 9.23 -12.40 -7.28
CA VAL A 61 8.00 -13.12 -7.35
C VAL A 61 8.32 -14.54 -7.82
N PRO A 62 7.66 -15.54 -7.26
CA PRO A 62 7.94 -16.92 -7.63
C PRO A 62 7.66 -17.16 -9.10
N GLN A 63 8.34 -18.14 -9.67
CA GLN A 63 8.14 -18.44 -11.03
C GLN A 63 6.71 -18.72 -11.37
N LYS A 64 5.96 -19.36 -10.55
CA LYS A 64 4.57 -19.59 -10.84
C LYS A 64 3.69 -18.42 -10.53
N GLY A 65 4.26 -17.35 -10.08
CA GLY A 65 3.50 -16.14 -9.82
C GLY A 65 2.90 -16.08 -8.45
N CYS A 66 2.19 -15.02 -8.17
CA CYS A 66 1.52 -14.90 -6.89
C CYS A 66 0.24 -14.07 -7.12
N VAL A 67 -0.60 -14.02 -6.12
CA VAL A 67 -1.84 -13.26 -6.24
C VAL A 67 -1.83 -12.20 -5.16
N LEU A 68 -2.03 -10.97 -5.55
CA LEU A 68 -2.05 -9.86 -4.61
C LEU A 68 -3.51 -9.51 -4.34
N LYS A 69 -3.89 -9.44 -3.09
CA LYS A 69 -5.22 -9.07 -2.71
C LYS A 69 -5.19 -7.92 -1.75
N ILE A 70 -6.11 -7.01 -1.87
CA ILE A 70 -6.23 -5.90 -0.94
C ILE A 70 -7.64 -6.01 -0.38
N SER A 71 -7.76 -6.15 0.92
CA SER A 71 -9.08 -6.30 1.52
C SER A 71 -9.31 -5.27 2.62
N ASP A 72 -10.54 -5.07 2.99
CA ASP A 72 -10.87 -4.06 3.98
C ASP A 72 -11.08 -4.69 5.35
N GLN A 73 -11.60 -3.94 6.30
CA GLN A 73 -11.75 -4.42 7.65
C GLN A 73 -12.71 -5.58 7.78
N SER A 74 -13.61 -5.74 6.84
CA SER A 74 -14.54 -6.82 6.94
C SER A 74 -14.04 -8.06 6.20
N GLY A 75 -12.92 -7.96 5.58
CA GLY A 75 -12.40 -9.06 4.83
C GLY A 75 -12.85 -9.03 3.37
N GLU A 76 -13.58 -8.03 3.00
CA GLU A 76 -14.05 -7.97 1.64
C GLU A 76 -12.89 -7.61 0.73
N VAL A 77 -12.72 -8.30 -0.37
CA VAL A 77 -11.61 -8.04 -1.27
C VAL A 77 -11.94 -6.86 -2.15
N LEU A 78 -11.13 -5.83 -2.05
CA LEU A 78 -11.34 -4.64 -2.84
C LEU A 78 -10.62 -4.76 -4.17
N PHE A 79 -9.55 -5.48 -4.21
CA PHE A 79 -8.79 -5.61 -5.42
C PHE A 79 -8.00 -6.89 -5.40
N GLU A 80 -7.87 -7.53 -6.54
CA GLU A 80 -7.13 -8.76 -6.61
C GLU A 80 -6.44 -8.83 -7.96
N LYS A 81 -5.19 -9.20 -8.00
CA LYS A 81 -4.47 -9.27 -9.25
C LYS A 81 -3.46 -10.40 -9.23
N ARG A 82 -3.33 -11.10 -10.34
CA ARG A 82 -2.36 -12.16 -10.42
C ARG A 82 -1.09 -11.55 -10.97
N ILE A 83 0.04 -11.77 -10.35
CA ILE A 83 1.29 -11.22 -10.76
C ILE A 83 2.19 -12.32 -11.25
N THR A 84 2.61 -12.25 -12.50
CA THR A 84 3.48 -13.28 -13.03
C THR A 84 4.86 -12.75 -13.34
N ALA A 85 5.06 -11.47 -13.26
CA ALA A 85 6.37 -10.91 -13.53
C ALA A 85 7.29 -11.24 -12.39
N ARG A 86 8.56 -11.43 -12.66
CA ARG A 86 9.49 -11.77 -11.61
C ARG A 86 9.72 -10.59 -10.68
N TYR A 87 9.60 -9.44 -11.16
CA TYR A 87 9.79 -8.26 -10.33
C TYR A 87 8.55 -7.39 -10.46
N TYR A 88 7.99 -6.97 -9.37
CA TYR A 88 6.78 -6.18 -9.41
C TYR A 88 6.89 -4.94 -8.52
N SER A 89 6.50 -3.82 -9.05
CA SER A 89 6.57 -2.57 -8.30
C SER A 89 5.44 -1.68 -8.78
N GLU A 90 4.53 -1.33 -7.92
CA GLU A 90 3.38 -0.51 -8.31
C GLU A 90 2.90 0.39 -7.20
N ILE A 91 2.23 1.44 -7.57
CA ILE A 91 1.66 2.35 -6.61
C ILE A 91 0.16 2.19 -6.67
N TYR A 92 -0.48 2.03 -5.56
CA TYR A 92 -1.91 1.84 -5.50
C TYR A 92 -2.57 3.01 -4.81
N LYS A 93 -3.63 3.54 -5.42
CA LYS A 93 -4.33 4.64 -4.83
C LYS A 93 -5.72 4.13 -4.50
N ILE A 94 -6.09 4.14 -3.26
CA ILE A 94 -7.33 3.58 -2.80
C ILE A 94 -8.23 4.62 -2.18
N GLU A 95 -9.50 4.61 -2.54
CA GLU A 95 -10.43 5.56 -2.02
C GLU A 95 -10.66 5.34 -0.55
N ARG A 96 -10.68 6.37 0.23
CA ARG A 96 -10.84 6.22 1.67
C ARG A 96 -12.21 5.68 2.06
N SER A 97 -13.22 6.13 1.50
CA SER A 97 -14.54 5.67 1.81
C SER A 97 -14.68 5.26 3.26
N ASN A 98 -15.22 4.19 3.58
CA ASN A 98 -15.44 3.79 4.95
C ASN A 98 -14.40 2.83 5.45
N LEU A 99 -13.20 2.99 5.05
CA LEU A 99 -12.17 2.07 5.44
C LEU A 99 -11.62 2.34 6.81
N SER A 100 -11.45 1.32 7.60
CA SER A 100 -10.81 1.46 8.90
C SER A 100 -9.60 0.54 8.95
N LYS A 101 -9.44 -0.34 7.98
CA LYS A 101 -8.30 -1.21 7.97
C LYS A 101 -8.09 -1.72 6.56
N LEU A 102 -6.86 -1.86 6.15
CA LEU A 102 -6.54 -2.41 4.86
C LEU A 102 -5.50 -3.48 5.02
N THR A 103 -5.66 -4.58 4.33
CA THR A 103 -4.70 -5.66 4.40
C THR A 103 -4.26 -5.98 2.99
N PHE A 104 -2.95 -5.96 2.78
CA PHE A 104 -2.39 -6.32 1.50
C PHE A 104 -1.77 -7.68 1.66
N GLU A 105 -2.06 -8.59 0.79
CA GLU A 105 -1.51 -9.92 0.90
C GLU A 105 -1.09 -10.46 -0.44
N ALA A 106 0.13 -10.84 -0.62
CA ALA A 106 0.62 -11.42 -1.85
C ALA A 106 0.98 -12.85 -1.54
N THR A 107 0.30 -13.80 -2.17
CA THR A 107 0.49 -15.20 -1.85
C THR A 107 0.81 -16.05 -3.06
N GLY A 108 1.75 -16.94 -2.93
CA GLY A 108 2.10 -17.86 -3.99
C GLY A 108 2.64 -19.10 -3.35
N LYS A 109 3.22 -19.99 -4.16
CA LYS A 109 3.73 -21.21 -3.61
C LYS A 109 4.95 -20.88 -2.78
N HIS A 110 4.97 -21.22 -1.53
CA HIS A 110 6.08 -20.94 -0.63
C HIS A 110 6.42 -19.44 -0.65
N PHE A 111 5.41 -18.61 -0.84
CA PHE A 111 5.65 -17.18 -0.91
C PHE A 111 4.50 -16.45 -0.24
N ARG A 112 4.77 -15.55 0.65
CA ARG A 112 3.73 -14.79 1.27
C ARG A 112 4.25 -13.48 1.85
N VAL A 113 3.61 -12.41 1.52
CA VAL A 113 3.94 -11.11 2.06
C VAL A 113 2.62 -10.52 2.50
N GLU A 114 2.53 -10.07 3.70
CA GLU A 114 1.29 -9.53 4.20
C GLU A 114 1.53 -8.32 5.08
N GLU A 115 0.78 -7.28 4.89
CA GLU A 115 0.87 -6.10 5.74
C GLU A 115 -0.52 -5.54 5.96
N SER A 116 -0.81 -5.16 7.18
CA SER A 116 -2.10 -4.58 7.49
C SER A 116 -1.90 -3.19 8.03
N PHE A 117 -2.80 -2.30 7.68
CA PHE A 117 -2.71 -0.93 8.13
C PHE A 117 -4.03 -0.50 8.76
N ASN A 118 -3.96 0.09 9.90
CA ASN A 118 -5.15 0.60 10.56
C ASN A 118 -5.29 2.04 10.16
N LEU A 119 -6.50 2.45 9.82
CA LEU A 119 -6.73 3.80 9.36
C LEU A 119 -7.50 4.55 10.41
N LYS A 120 -6.99 5.69 10.82
CA LYS A 120 -7.63 6.47 11.81
C LYS A 120 -7.72 7.87 11.30
N PHE A 121 -8.88 8.45 11.28
CA PHE A 121 -9.03 9.80 10.80
C PHE A 121 -8.92 10.74 11.97
N ILE A 122 -8.04 11.68 11.89
CA ILE A 122 -7.89 12.63 12.95
C ILE A 122 -8.42 13.94 12.46
N ILE A 123 -9.42 14.46 13.13
CA ILE A 123 -10.00 15.72 12.75
C ILE A 123 -9.44 16.80 13.63
N GLU A 124 -8.79 17.76 13.04
CA GLU A 124 -8.24 18.83 13.81
C GLU A 124 -9.15 19.99 13.78
N GLU A 125 -9.50 20.52 14.92
CA GLU A 125 -10.38 21.65 14.98
C GLU A 125 -9.60 22.90 14.74
N LYS A 126 -10.07 23.76 13.89
CA LYS A 126 -9.42 24.97 13.63
C LYS A 126 -10.32 26.09 13.97
N ILE A 127 -9.89 27.03 14.71
CA ILE A 127 -10.69 28.19 15.06
C ILE A 127 -10.27 29.36 14.22
N GLU A 128 -11.24 29.93 13.55
CA GLU A 128 -10.95 31.05 12.72
C GLU A 128 -11.64 32.24 13.32
N VAL A 129 -10.95 33.27 13.66
CA VAL A 129 -11.53 34.44 14.27
C VAL A 129 -11.48 35.60 13.31
N THR A 130 -12.62 36.20 13.06
CA THR A 130 -12.67 37.31 12.14
C THR A 130 -13.19 38.54 12.87
N LYS A 131 -12.58 39.65 12.66
CA LYS A 131 -13.01 40.85 13.32
C LYS A 131 -14.15 41.46 12.53
N LEU A 132 -15.19 41.88 13.16
CA LEU A 132 -16.33 42.47 12.49
C LEU A 132 -16.17 43.94 12.23
#